data_a77ca176481cfb3824b0875a56afea2e
#
_entry.id   a77ca176481cfb3824b0875a56afea2e
#
_cell.length_a   1.000
_cell.length_b   1.000
_cell.length_c   1.000
_cell.angle_alpha   90.00
_cell.angle_beta   90.00
_cell.angle_gamma   90.00
#
_symmetry.space_group_name_H-M   'P 1'
#
loop_
_entity.id
_entity.type
_entity.pdbx_description
1 polymer ?
#
loop_
_entity_poly.entity_id
_entity_poly.type
_entity_poly.pdbx_seq_one_letter_code
_entity_poly.pdbx_strand_id
1 'polypeptide(L)' 'MTVIDIRIELKKGVADPEGANTKKTLASLGFGGIESVRSIKCFEVTVDLPADEALKAGEEYCRKLLANPVVQSYSVTIKG' A
#
# COMPACT_ATOMS: atom_id res chain seq x y z
N MET A 1 11.12 -19.90 5.85
CA MET A 1 9.99 -19.09 5.34
C MET A 1 10.35 -17.62 5.37
N THR A 2 9.81 -16.86 4.44
CA THR A 2 10.08 -15.44 4.32
C THR A 2 8.79 -14.67 4.45
N VAL A 3 8.81 -13.58 5.20
CA VAL A 3 7.68 -12.65 5.32
C VAL A 3 7.99 -11.42 4.48
N ILE A 4 7.11 -11.10 3.55
CA ILE A 4 7.24 -9.91 2.73
C ILE A 4 6.10 -8.93 3.05
N ASP A 5 6.42 -7.65 3.01
CA ASP A 5 5.44 -6.57 3.10
C ASP A 5 5.23 -5.99 1.72
N ILE A 6 3.98 -5.91 1.31
CA ILE A 6 3.57 -5.30 0.05
C ILE A 6 2.76 -4.06 0.37
N ARG A 7 3.24 -2.92 -0.09
CA ARG A 7 2.59 -1.63 0.12
C ARG A 7 2.07 -1.12 -1.22
N ILE A 8 0.78 -0.82 -1.27
CA ILE A 8 0.11 -0.36 -2.49
C ILE A 8 -0.51 1.00 -2.21
N GLU A 9 -0.19 1.97 -3.04
CA GLU A 9 -0.70 3.32 -2.90
C GLU A 9 -1.07 3.89 -4.25
N LEU A 10 -1.97 4.87 -4.25
CA LEU A 10 -2.36 5.57 -5.48
C LEU A 10 -1.21 6.41 -5.99
N LYS A 11 -1.04 6.44 -7.31
CA LYS A 11 -0.05 7.30 -7.95
C LYS A 11 -0.37 8.76 -7.71
N LYS A 12 0.65 9.61 -7.75
CA LYS A 12 0.50 11.06 -7.59
C LYS A 12 -0.52 11.58 -8.61
N GLY A 13 -1.44 12.42 -8.15
CA GLY A 13 -2.47 13.01 -8.99
C GLY A 13 -3.73 12.17 -9.15
N VAL A 14 -3.73 10.93 -8.66
CA VAL A 14 -4.93 10.10 -8.64
C VAL A 14 -5.76 10.44 -7.40
N ALA A 15 -7.07 10.58 -7.58
CA ALA A 15 -7.98 10.91 -6.47
C ALA A 15 -8.00 9.79 -5.43
N ASP A 16 -7.99 10.18 -4.16
CA ASP A 16 -8.10 9.30 -3.00
C ASP A 16 -9.29 9.71 -2.14
N PRO A 17 -10.51 9.26 -2.50
CA PRO A 17 -11.71 9.64 -1.76
C PRO A 17 -11.69 9.22 -0.29
N GLU A 18 -11.11 8.07 0.02
CA GLU A 18 -11.03 7.58 1.40
C GLU A 18 -10.14 8.49 2.24
N GLY A 19 -8.96 8.85 1.73
CA GLY A 19 -8.06 9.77 2.42
C GLY A 19 -8.68 11.14 2.60
N ALA A 20 -9.34 11.67 1.55
CA ALA A 20 -10.01 12.96 1.60
C ALA A 20 -11.14 12.98 2.63
N ASN A 21 -11.96 11.92 2.67
CA ASN A 21 -13.05 11.80 3.64
C ASN A 21 -12.52 11.67 5.06
N THR A 22 -11.45 10.94 5.26
CA THR A 22 -10.81 10.79 6.57
C THR A 22 -10.29 12.14 7.07
N LYS A 23 -9.63 12.90 6.21
CA LYS A 23 -9.15 14.24 6.56
C LYS A 23 -10.31 15.14 6.99
N LYS A 24 -11.39 15.15 6.21
CA LYS A 24 -12.57 15.97 6.50
C LYS A 24 -13.21 15.58 7.84
N THR A 25 -13.33 14.29 8.10
CA THR A 25 -13.92 13.79 9.34
C THR A 25 -13.07 14.15 10.55
N LEU A 26 -11.75 14.01 10.45
CA LEU A 26 -10.84 14.39 11.53
C LEU A 26 -10.93 15.89 11.83
N ALA A 27 -11.03 16.73 10.81
CA ALA A 27 -11.22 18.16 10.99
C ALA A 27 -12.55 18.46 11.70
N SER A 28 -13.61 17.75 11.34
CA SER A 28 -14.92 17.87 11.99
C SER A 28 -14.90 17.47 13.46
N LEU A 29 -14.00 16.58 13.85
CA LEU A 29 -13.83 16.16 15.24
C LEU A 29 -12.94 17.10 16.06
N GLY A 30 -12.47 18.18 15.46
CA GLY A 30 -11.69 19.20 16.15
C GLY A 30 -10.18 19.06 16.03
N PHE A 31 -9.69 18.14 15.22
CA PHE A 31 -8.25 17.98 15.01
C PHE A 31 -7.77 18.95 13.94
N GLY A 32 -6.95 19.91 14.36
CA GLY A 32 -6.36 20.87 13.44
C GLY A 32 -4.97 20.46 12.98
N GLY A 33 -4.45 21.17 11.96
CA GLY A 33 -3.07 20.99 11.51
C GLY A 33 -2.82 19.82 10.57
N ILE A 34 -3.88 19.14 10.13
CA ILE A 34 -3.73 18.00 9.21
C ILE A 34 -3.60 18.54 7.77
N GLU A 35 -2.45 18.35 7.17
CA GLU A 35 -2.20 18.83 5.81
C GLU A 35 -2.69 17.84 4.75
N SER A 36 -2.50 16.55 4.99
CA SER A 36 -2.95 15.53 4.04
C SER A 36 -3.20 14.21 4.75
N VAL A 37 -4.09 13.42 4.16
CA VAL A 37 -4.32 12.03 4.57
C VAL A 37 -4.36 11.19 3.30
N ARG A 38 -3.60 10.10 3.30
CA ARG A 38 -3.56 9.16 2.18
C ARG A 38 -3.95 7.79 2.68
N SER A 39 -4.78 7.09 1.93
CA SER A 39 -5.09 5.70 2.23
C SER A 39 -4.09 4.81 1.50
N ILE A 40 -3.47 3.90 2.25
CA ILE A 40 -2.44 2.99 1.74
C ILE A 40 -2.79 1.59 2.21
N LYS A 41 -2.75 0.64 1.29
CA LYS A 41 -3.02 -0.76 1.61
C LYS A 41 -1.71 -1.51 1.77
N CYS A 42 -1.61 -2.29 2.83
CA CYS A 42 -0.45 -3.15 3.08
C CYS A 42 -0.91 -4.60 3.21
N PHE A 43 -0.19 -5.50 2.55
CA PHE A 43 -0.34 -6.93 2.72
C PHE A 43 0.93 -7.50 3.32
N GLU A 44 0.80 -8.35 4.30
CA GLU A 44 1.91 -9.13 4.84
C GLU A 44 1.71 -10.57 4.36
N VAL A 45 2.66 -11.07 3.58
CA VAL A 45 2.57 -12.40 2.99
C VAL A 45 3.72 -13.25 3.48
N THR A 46 3.40 -14.41 4.05
CA THR A 46 4.41 -15.39 4.46
C THR A 46 4.47 -16.47 3.39
N VAL A 47 5.64 -16.65 2.80
CA VAL A 47 5.84 -17.61 1.73
C VAL A 47 6.96 -18.59 2.06
N ASP A 48 6.85 -19.81 1.56
CA ASP A 48 7.87 -20.83 1.72
C ASP A 48 8.89 -20.74 0.58
N LEU A 49 9.60 -19.62 0.56
CA LEU A 49 10.62 -19.31 -0.46
C LEU A 49 11.78 -18.56 0.20
N PRO A 50 13.00 -18.67 -0.33
CA PRO A 50 14.09 -17.82 0.12
C PRO A 50 13.82 -16.35 -0.26
N ALA A 51 14.52 -15.41 0.40
CA ALA A 51 14.24 -13.99 0.33
C ALA A 51 14.22 -13.44 -1.10
N ASP A 52 15.18 -13.80 -1.94
CA ASP A 52 15.24 -13.30 -3.32
C ASP A 52 14.07 -13.78 -4.17
N GLU A 53 13.68 -15.03 -4.01
CA GLU A 53 12.53 -15.60 -4.71
C GLU A 53 11.21 -15.03 -4.16
N ALA A 54 11.16 -14.78 -2.85
CA ALA A 54 9.99 -14.17 -2.22
C ALA A 54 9.72 -12.76 -2.77
N LEU A 55 10.78 -11.97 -2.96
CA LEU A 55 10.66 -10.64 -3.57
C LEU A 55 10.12 -10.71 -5.00
N LYS A 56 10.62 -11.65 -5.80
CA LYS A 56 10.13 -11.85 -7.17
C LYS A 56 8.67 -12.30 -7.18
N ALA A 57 8.30 -13.19 -6.26
CA ALA A 57 6.92 -13.65 -6.13
C ALA A 57 6.00 -12.49 -5.75
N GLY A 58 6.41 -11.64 -4.82
CA GLY A 58 5.65 -10.46 -4.41
C GLY A 58 5.39 -9.50 -5.57
N GLU A 59 6.37 -9.29 -6.42
CA GLU A 59 6.22 -8.50 -7.64
C GLU A 59 5.15 -9.09 -8.57
N GLU A 60 5.16 -10.40 -8.74
CA GLU A 60 4.16 -11.11 -9.54
C GLU A 60 2.76 -10.98 -8.94
N TYR A 61 2.64 -11.10 -7.60
CA TYR A 61 1.35 -10.93 -6.93
C TYR A 61 0.76 -9.54 -7.20
N CYS A 62 1.60 -8.52 -7.16
CA CYS A 62 1.17 -7.15 -7.42
C CYS A 62 0.68 -6.98 -8.85
N ARG A 63 1.46 -7.46 -9.81
CA ARG A 63 1.12 -7.31 -11.22
C ARG A 63 -0.13 -8.08 -11.62
N LYS A 64 -0.34 -9.25 -11.03
CA LYS A 64 -1.43 -10.14 -11.43
C LYS A 64 -2.72 -9.91 -10.66
N LEU A 65 -2.63 -9.40 -9.43
CA LEU A 65 -3.81 -9.32 -8.57
C LEU A 65 -3.87 -8.08 -7.68
N LEU A 66 -2.79 -7.82 -6.91
CA LEU A 66 -2.88 -6.93 -5.76
C LEU A 66 -2.92 -5.45 -6.12
N ALA A 67 -2.33 -5.05 -7.22
CA ALA A 67 -2.26 -3.66 -7.62
C ALA A 67 -2.81 -3.44 -9.02
N ASN A 68 -3.43 -2.28 -9.22
CA ASN A 68 -3.82 -1.82 -10.55
C ASN A 68 -2.70 -0.89 -11.06
N PRO A 69 -1.83 -1.35 -11.96
CA PRO A 69 -0.64 -0.57 -12.36
C PRO A 69 -0.97 0.73 -13.09
N VAL A 70 -2.20 0.90 -13.56
CA VAL A 70 -2.62 2.14 -14.23
C VAL A 70 -2.69 3.29 -13.21
N VAL A 71 -3.23 3.04 -12.02
CA VAL A 71 -3.49 4.08 -11.02
C VAL A 71 -2.75 3.88 -9.72
N GLN A 72 -2.06 2.75 -9.53
CA GLN A 72 -1.38 2.42 -8.28
C GLN A 72 0.10 2.13 -8.50
N SER A 73 0.89 2.49 -7.52
CA SER A 73 2.28 2.03 -7.40
C SER A 73 2.38 1.06 -6.23
N TYR A 74 3.41 0.23 -6.24
CA TYR A 74 3.61 -0.74 -5.17
C TYR A 74 5.07 -0.90 -4.84
N SER A 75 5.34 -1.38 -3.64
CA SER A 75 6.68 -1.77 -3.22
C SER A 75 6.60 -3.09 -2.48
N VAL A 76 7.65 -3.90 -2.63
CA VAL A 76 7.77 -5.21 -1.97
C VAL A 76 9.08 -5.20 -1.19
N THR A 77 8.98 -5.47 0.10
CA THR A 77 10.15 -5.49 0.98
C THR A 77 10.13 -6.74 1.86
N ILE A 78 11.30 -7.12 2.34
CA ILE A 78 11.41 -8.22 3.30
C ILE A 78 11.14 -7.68 4.69
N LYS A 79 10.21 -8.32 5.40
CA LYS A 79 9.93 -7.97 6.78
C LYS A 79 10.76 -8.78 7.77
N GLY A 80 10.98 -10.05 7.43
CA GLY A 80 11.78 -10.90 8.31
C GLY A 80 11.90 -12.33 7.89
#